data_dcf21dab3b689e81390c05938db6f93f
#
_entry.id   dcf21dab3b689e81390c05938db6f93f
#
_cell.length_a   1.000
_cell.length_b   1.000
_cell.length_c   1.000
_cell.angle_alpha   90.00
_cell.angle_beta   90.00
_cell.angle_gamma   90.00
#
_symmetry.space_group_name_H-M   'P 1'
#
loop_
_entity.id
_entity.type
_entity.pdbx_description
1 polymer ?
#
loop_
_entity_poly.entity_id
_entity_poly.type
_entity_poly.pdbx_seq_one_letter_code
_entity_poly.pdbx_strand_id
1 'polypeptide(L)'
;MRYTNAKVRENYSRRFSIRFPNEELPAARPQETTPLYDLMLRDNNAVMGDTWGLETPLWFAPSAGEAHDIPSFHRSNDFEHVGAEVRGVRERVGVTEIANFAKYEVTGPGAEAWLDHLMTNTMPRTGRLVLTPMLNDAGKLIGDFTIAKAGEGRFVIWGSLGASVYHMRWFEQHLPDDGSVKVHRFHMDLVGLSICGPRARDVLAALVEIDVSAGNFRFMDYREADV
;
A
#
# COMPACT_ATOMS: atom_id res chain seq x y z
N MET A 1 -9.91 24.35 -6.09
CA MET A 1 -9.29 25.60 -6.61
C MET A 1 -7.93 25.94 -6.01
N ARG A 2 -7.69 25.85 -4.68
CA ARG A 2 -6.37 26.16 -4.08
C ARG A 2 -5.24 25.30 -4.65
N TYR A 3 -5.42 23.98 -4.70
CA TYR A 3 -4.43 23.03 -5.24
C TYR A 3 -4.03 23.38 -6.68
N THR A 4 -5.02 23.42 -7.58
CA THR A 4 -4.77 23.70 -9.01
C THR A 4 -4.02 25.01 -9.21
N ASN A 5 -4.43 26.07 -8.52
CA ASN A 5 -3.75 27.38 -8.63
C ASN A 5 -2.31 27.35 -8.13
N ALA A 6 -2.04 26.67 -7.01
CA ALA A 6 -0.69 26.55 -6.47
C ALA A 6 0.21 25.71 -7.38
N LYS A 7 -0.26 24.58 -7.87
CA LYS A 7 0.49 23.71 -8.80
C LYS A 7 0.72 24.40 -10.15
N VAL A 8 -0.27 25.12 -10.69
CA VAL A 8 -0.09 25.86 -11.95
C VAL A 8 0.98 26.94 -11.81
N ARG A 9 0.98 27.71 -10.73
CA ARG A 9 2.00 28.74 -10.47
C ARG A 9 3.39 28.15 -10.33
N GLU A 10 3.52 27.08 -9.55
CA GLU A 10 4.78 26.36 -9.36
C GLU A 10 5.30 25.79 -10.68
N ASN A 11 4.46 25.09 -11.42
CA ASN A 11 4.81 24.48 -12.70
C ASN A 11 5.15 25.53 -13.76
N TYR A 12 4.41 26.67 -13.80
CA TYR A 12 4.66 27.73 -14.77
C TYR A 12 6.03 28.38 -14.57
N SER A 13 6.39 28.71 -13.33
CA SER A 13 7.70 29.30 -13.01
C SER A 13 8.87 28.35 -13.34
N ARG A 14 8.64 27.05 -13.30
CA ARG A 14 9.64 26.00 -13.57
C ARG A 14 9.57 25.41 -14.98
N ARG A 15 8.69 25.92 -15.84
CA ARG A 15 8.40 25.34 -17.14
C ARG A 15 9.63 25.20 -18.05
N PHE A 16 10.58 26.09 -17.94
CA PHE A 16 11.79 26.12 -18.77
C PHE A 16 13.05 25.74 -17.97
N SER A 17 12.91 25.36 -16.71
CA SER A 17 14.04 24.88 -15.92
C SER A 17 14.36 23.42 -16.21
N ILE A 18 15.63 23.07 -16.14
CA ILE A 18 16.06 21.68 -16.11
C ILE A 18 15.73 21.15 -14.71
N ARG A 19 15.00 20.04 -14.65
CA ARG A 19 14.66 19.36 -13.40
C ARG A 19 15.69 18.29 -13.12
N PHE A 20 16.00 18.13 -11.83
CA PHE A 20 16.77 16.99 -11.36
C PHE A 20 15.89 15.73 -11.34
N PRO A 21 16.49 14.54 -11.53
CA PRO A 21 15.79 13.29 -11.28
C PRO A 21 15.21 13.26 -9.86
N ASN A 22 13.99 12.76 -9.71
CA ASN A 22 13.27 12.61 -8.45
C ASN A 22 13.03 13.94 -7.66
N GLU A 23 13.20 15.10 -8.29
CA GLU A 23 12.90 16.38 -7.67
C GLU A 23 11.39 16.51 -7.39
N GLU A 24 11.02 16.57 -6.12
CA GLU A 24 9.65 16.77 -5.67
C GLU A 24 9.25 18.26 -5.70
N LEU A 25 8.01 18.52 -6.13
CA LEU A 25 7.47 19.88 -6.17
C LEU A 25 6.60 20.14 -4.94
N PRO A 26 6.97 21.08 -4.07
CA PRO A 26 6.38 21.23 -2.74
C PRO A 26 5.00 21.92 -2.72
N ALA A 27 4.60 22.65 -3.77
CA ALA A 27 3.36 23.44 -3.72
C ALA A 27 2.12 22.57 -3.47
N ALA A 28 1.26 23.04 -2.58
CA ALA A 28 0.00 22.41 -2.19
C ALA A 28 0.12 20.99 -1.60
N ARG A 29 1.25 20.66 -1.01
CA ARG A 29 1.44 19.43 -0.21
C ARG A 29 1.29 19.75 1.29
N PRO A 30 0.87 18.77 2.13
CA PRO A 30 0.32 17.47 1.74
C PRO A 30 -1.11 17.58 1.18
N GLN A 31 -1.54 16.63 0.35
CA GLN A 31 -2.94 16.49 -0.10
C GLN A 31 -3.66 15.38 0.67
N GLU A 32 -3.06 14.21 0.68
CA GLU A 32 -3.53 13.04 1.40
C GLU A 32 -2.38 12.47 2.23
N THR A 33 -2.65 12.11 3.46
CA THR A 33 -1.67 11.55 4.39
C THR A 33 -2.17 10.22 4.95
N THR A 34 -1.23 9.38 5.35
CA THR A 34 -1.55 8.15 6.07
C THR A 34 -1.73 8.43 7.56
N PRO A 35 -2.37 7.54 8.33
CA PRO A 35 -2.42 7.66 9.80
C PRO A 35 -1.04 7.69 10.47
N LEU A 36 0.00 7.17 9.82
CA LEU A 36 1.37 7.16 10.35
C LEU A 36 2.21 8.36 9.90
N TYR A 37 1.67 9.24 9.07
CA TYR A 37 2.40 10.37 8.49
C TYR A 37 3.12 11.23 9.53
N ASP A 38 2.40 11.67 10.55
CA ASP A 38 2.96 12.52 11.61
C ASP A 38 4.06 11.82 12.42
N LEU A 39 3.87 10.52 12.70
CA LEU A 39 4.87 9.70 13.40
C LEU A 39 6.15 9.57 12.56
N MET A 40 6.00 9.31 11.26
CA MET A 40 7.16 9.18 10.37
C MET A 40 7.90 10.51 10.21
N LEU A 41 7.15 11.60 10.01
CA LEU A 41 7.72 12.92 9.76
C LEU A 41 8.44 13.50 10.99
N ARG A 42 7.78 13.46 12.16
CA ARG A 42 8.29 14.14 13.37
C ARG A 42 9.25 13.28 14.19
N ASP A 43 8.94 12.00 14.34
CA ASP A 43 9.65 11.13 15.27
C ASP A 43 10.72 10.28 14.58
N ASN A 44 10.63 10.13 13.25
CA ASN A 44 11.55 9.30 12.47
C ASN A 44 12.26 10.06 11.35
N ASN A 45 12.12 11.38 11.25
CA ASN A 45 12.79 12.24 10.27
C ASN A 45 12.59 11.77 8.81
N ALA A 46 11.37 11.33 8.47
CA ALA A 46 11.05 10.89 7.11
C ALA A 46 11.13 12.06 6.13
N VAL A 47 11.75 11.83 4.99
CA VAL A 47 11.64 12.69 3.81
C VAL A 47 10.51 12.16 2.97
N MET A 48 9.48 12.97 2.78
CA MET A 48 8.23 12.54 2.15
C MET A 48 8.19 12.87 0.67
N GLY A 49 7.66 11.97 -0.13
CA GLY A 49 7.33 12.15 -1.54
C GLY A 49 5.85 12.04 -1.82
N ASP A 50 5.41 12.56 -2.96
CA ASP A 50 4.03 12.53 -3.43
C ASP A 50 3.83 11.38 -4.43
N THR A 51 3.03 10.41 -4.05
CA THR A 51 2.61 9.29 -4.91
C THR A 51 1.10 9.38 -5.15
N TRP A 52 0.70 9.93 -6.30
CA TRP A 52 -0.71 10.11 -6.67
C TRP A 52 -1.53 10.96 -5.68
N GLY A 53 -0.88 11.94 -5.06
CA GLY A 53 -1.48 12.81 -4.03
C GLY A 53 -1.30 12.32 -2.60
N LEU A 54 -0.87 11.07 -2.40
CA LEU A 54 -0.58 10.49 -1.10
C LEU A 54 0.88 10.73 -0.72
N GLU A 55 1.12 11.29 0.46
CA GLU A 55 2.45 11.41 1.04
C GLU A 55 2.95 10.05 1.50
N THR A 56 4.11 9.65 0.99
CA THR A 56 4.79 8.40 1.37
C THR A 56 6.25 8.67 1.73
N PRO A 57 6.84 7.96 2.71
CA PRO A 57 8.24 8.15 3.04
C PRO A 57 9.13 7.63 1.88
N LEU A 58 10.06 8.47 1.43
CA LEU A 58 11.08 8.11 0.46
C LEU A 58 12.30 7.50 1.14
N TRP A 59 12.75 8.12 2.23
CA TRP A 59 13.88 7.69 3.06
C TRP A 59 13.81 8.36 4.43
N PHE A 60 14.63 7.88 5.37
CA PHE A 60 14.69 8.39 6.73
C PHE A 60 16.06 9.00 7.03
N ALA A 61 16.05 10.29 7.40
CA ALA A 61 17.27 11.01 7.72
C ALA A 61 17.76 10.72 9.15
N PRO A 62 19.08 10.83 9.42
CA PRO A 62 19.63 10.61 10.77
C PRO A 62 19.22 11.69 11.76
N SER A 63 18.84 12.86 11.29
CA SER A 63 18.38 13.98 12.11
C SER A 63 17.36 14.84 11.38
N ALA A 64 16.55 15.59 12.11
CA ALA A 64 15.57 16.51 11.54
C ALA A 64 16.20 17.61 10.66
N GLY A 65 17.44 18.03 10.96
CA GLY A 65 18.18 19.03 10.17
C GLY A 65 18.61 18.51 8.79
N GLU A 66 18.71 17.20 8.63
CA GLU A 66 19.10 16.52 7.38
C GLU A 66 17.90 15.94 6.62
N ALA A 67 16.68 16.07 7.17
CA ALA A 67 15.46 15.51 6.59
C ALA A 67 14.95 16.35 5.39
N HIS A 68 15.77 16.46 4.36
CA HIS A 68 15.43 17.13 3.11
C HIS A 68 16.26 16.57 1.94
N ASP A 69 15.65 16.55 0.75
CA ASP A 69 16.37 16.17 -0.46
C ASP A 69 17.30 17.27 -0.95
N ILE A 70 18.48 16.85 -1.39
CA ILE A 70 19.42 17.69 -2.16
C ILE A 70 19.47 17.12 -3.59
N PRO A 71 18.60 17.61 -4.48
CA PRO A 71 18.53 17.10 -5.85
C PRO A 71 19.87 17.21 -6.58
N SER A 72 20.23 16.19 -7.35
CA SER A 72 21.52 16.12 -8.05
C SER A 72 21.38 15.30 -9.33
N PHE A 73 22.21 15.60 -10.36
CA PHE A 73 22.40 14.73 -11.52
C PHE A 73 23.36 13.56 -11.24
N HIS A 74 23.95 13.53 -10.07
CA HIS A 74 24.73 12.45 -9.52
C HIS A 74 23.92 11.71 -8.45
N ARG A 75 24.59 11.04 -7.52
CA ARG A 75 23.95 10.46 -6.33
C ARG A 75 23.50 11.57 -5.41
N SER A 76 22.25 11.54 -5.00
CA SER A 76 21.67 12.47 -4.02
C SER A 76 22.10 12.10 -2.59
N ASN A 77 21.77 12.96 -1.63
CA ASN A 77 22.16 12.80 -0.23
C ASN A 77 21.49 11.61 0.48
N ASP A 78 20.39 11.07 -0.06
CA ASP A 78 19.72 9.87 0.44
C ASP A 78 20.51 8.57 0.24
N PHE A 79 21.45 8.53 -0.73
CA PHE A 79 22.05 7.27 -1.23
C PHE A 79 22.67 6.41 -0.12
N GLU A 80 23.46 6.98 0.78
CA GLU A 80 24.09 6.22 1.86
C GLU A 80 23.06 5.77 2.92
N HIS A 81 22.05 6.59 3.19
CA HIS A 81 20.98 6.30 4.14
C HIS A 81 20.08 5.17 3.64
N VAL A 82 19.61 5.25 2.39
CA VAL A 82 18.87 4.17 1.73
C VAL A 82 19.72 2.89 1.65
N GLY A 83 21.02 3.03 1.37
CA GLY A 83 21.97 1.91 1.41
C GLY A 83 22.04 1.24 2.79
N ALA A 84 21.99 2.02 3.87
CA ALA A 84 21.97 1.48 5.25
C ALA A 84 20.61 0.80 5.56
N GLU A 85 19.49 1.38 5.14
CA GLU A 85 18.15 0.78 5.27
C GLU A 85 18.08 -0.58 4.55
N VAL A 86 18.56 -0.65 3.30
CA VAL A 86 18.62 -1.90 2.51
C VAL A 86 19.46 -2.97 3.23
N ARG A 87 20.62 -2.61 3.76
CA ARG A 87 21.44 -3.54 4.56
C ARG A 87 20.70 -3.98 5.82
N GLY A 88 20.03 -3.04 6.51
CA GLY A 88 19.22 -3.33 7.70
C GLY A 88 18.13 -4.37 7.43
N VAL A 89 17.40 -4.24 6.33
CA VAL A 89 16.38 -5.22 5.92
C VAL A 89 17.00 -6.57 5.57
N ARG A 90 18.15 -6.60 4.90
CA ARG A 90 18.80 -7.86 4.49
C ARG A 90 19.44 -8.64 5.65
N GLU A 91 19.97 -7.93 6.63
CA GLU A 91 20.75 -8.53 7.72
C GLU A 91 19.96 -8.67 9.03
N ARG A 92 18.91 -7.86 9.19
CA ARG A 92 18.13 -7.78 10.44
C ARG A 92 16.63 -7.82 10.15
N VAL A 93 15.97 -6.67 10.22
CA VAL A 93 14.54 -6.47 9.98
C VAL A 93 14.28 -5.02 9.62
N GLY A 94 13.35 -4.80 8.71
CA GLY A 94 12.80 -3.49 8.40
C GLY A 94 11.28 -3.53 8.36
N VAL A 95 10.67 -2.40 8.66
CA VAL A 95 9.22 -2.17 8.54
C VAL A 95 9.02 -1.05 7.54
N THR A 96 8.14 -1.26 6.58
CA THR A 96 7.79 -0.26 5.56
C THR A 96 6.28 -0.10 5.51
N GLU A 97 5.81 1.14 5.51
CA GLU A 97 4.40 1.42 5.27
C GLU A 97 4.04 1.10 3.82
N ILE A 98 2.94 0.37 3.64
CA ILE A 98 2.37 0.01 2.34
C ILE A 98 0.93 0.52 2.21
N ALA A 99 0.68 1.74 2.69
CA ALA A 99 -0.63 2.40 2.61
C ALA A 99 -1.09 2.66 1.16
N ASN A 100 -0.16 2.64 0.21
CA ASN A 100 -0.41 2.76 -1.24
C ASN A 100 -1.13 1.55 -1.87
N PHE A 101 -1.60 0.58 -1.06
CA PHE A 101 -2.52 -0.45 -1.49
C PHE A 101 -3.97 -0.07 -1.17
N ALA A 102 -4.85 -0.22 -2.17
CA ALA A 102 -6.29 -0.23 -1.93
C ALA A 102 -6.68 -1.49 -1.17
N LYS A 103 -7.62 -1.36 -0.24
CA LYS A 103 -8.10 -2.45 0.61
C LYS A 103 -9.61 -2.51 0.51
N TYR A 104 -10.12 -3.72 0.30
CA TYR A 104 -11.55 -3.97 0.21
C TYR A 104 -11.92 -5.15 1.09
N GLU A 105 -13.14 -5.13 1.61
CA GLU A 105 -13.77 -6.29 2.20
C GLU A 105 -14.98 -6.68 1.36
N VAL A 106 -15.06 -7.95 1.01
CA VAL A 106 -16.21 -8.53 0.31
C VAL A 106 -16.90 -9.50 1.25
N THR A 107 -18.19 -9.30 1.48
CA THR A 107 -18.97 -10.10 2.43
C THR A 107 -20.29 -10.56 1.84
N GLY A 108 -20.79 -11.65 2.37
CA GLY A 108 -22.11 -12.20 2.07
C GLY A 108 -22.10 -13.63 1.56
N PRO A 109 -23.26 -14.29 1.53
CA PRO A 109 -23.36 -15.70 1.13
C PRO A 109 -22.98 -15.95 -0.33
N GLY A 110 -23.09 -14.94 -1.19
CA GLY A 110 -22.69 -15.01 -2.60
C GLY A 110 -21.24 -14.61 -2.88
N ALA A 111 -20.49 -14.15 -1.86
CA ALA A 111 -19.18 -13.53 -2.04
C ALA A 111 -18.15 -14.41 -2.75
N GLU A 112 -18.07 -15.70 -2.38
CA GLU A 112 -17.12 -16.63 -2.98
C GLU A 112 -17.41 -16.90 -4.46
N ALA A 113 -18.64 -17.20 -4.78
CA ALA A 113 -19.07 -17.48 -6.16
C ALA A 113 -18.90 -16.24 -7.06
N TRP A 114 -19.21 -15.07 -6.52
CA TRP A 114 -19.05 -13.80 -7.23
C TRP A 114 -17.57 -13.47 -7.49
N LEU A 115 -16.70 -13.64 -6.50
CA LEU A 115 -15.26 -13.45 -6.68
C LEU A 115 -14.66 -14.48 -7.64
N ASP A 116 -15.07 -15.75 -7.55
CA ASP A 116 -14.60 -16.82 -8.45
C ASP A 116 -15.03 -16.55 -9.90
N HIS A 117 -16.15 -15.86 -10.11
CA HIS A 117 -16.59 -15.41 -11.44
C HIS A 117 -15.78 -14.23 -11.98
N LEU A 118 -15.41 -13.26 -11.12
CA LEU A 118 -14.70 -12.06 -11.55
C LEU A 118 -13.19 -12.26 -11.71
N MET A 119 -12.61 -13.15 -10.92
CA MET A 119 -11.17 -13.38 -10.84
C MET A 119 -10.75 -14.56 -11.73
N THR A 120 -9.50 -14.56 -12.13
CA THR A 120 -8.98 -15.62 -13.01
C THR A 120 -8.49 -16.87 -12.28
N ASN A 121 -8.23 -16.76 -10.98
CA ASN A 121 -7.86 -17.89 -10.12
C ASN A 121 -9.01 -18.26 -9.21
N THR A 122 -9.07 -19.56 -8.87
CA THR A 122 -10.01 -20.08 -7.87
C THR A 122 -9.75 -19.45 -6.49
N MET A 123 -10.83 -19.15 -5.78
CA MET A 123 -10.73 -18.54 -4.44
C MET A 123 -10.00 -19.46 -3.45
N PRO A 124 -9.22 -18.88 -2.52
CA PRO A 124 -8.46 -19.65 -1.55
C PRO A 124 -9.39 -20.28 -0.50
N ARG A 125 -8.92 -21.34 0.14
CA ARG A 125 -9.58 -21.83 1.37
C ARG A 125 -9.35 -20.85 2.53
N THR A 126 -10.22 -20.90 3.52
CA THR A 126 -10.13 -20.06 4.73
C THR A 126 -8.73 -20.09 5.35
N GLY A 127 -8.22 -18.93 5.72
CA GLY A 127 -6.88 -18.74 6.28
C GLY A 127 -5.74 -18.75 5.25
N ARG A 128 -6.06 -18.63 3.95
CA ARG A 128 -5.06 -18.59 2.87
C ARG A 128 -5.24 -17.37 1.98
N LEU A 129 -4.15 -17.02 1.30
CA LEU A 129 -4.09 -15.98 0.27
C LEU A 129 -4.01 -16.59 -1.14
N VAL A 130 -4.47 -15.84 -2.12
CA VAL A 130 -4.22 -16.09 -3.55
C VAL A 130 -3.86 -14.78 -4.24
N LEU A 131 -2.94 -14.84 -5.21
CA LEU A 131 -2.72 -13.75 -6.17
C LEU A 131 -3.55 -14.02 -7.40
N THR A 132 -4.33 -13.06 -7.85
CA THR A 132 -5.22 -13.26 -8.99
C THR A 132 -5.43 -11.98 -9.80
N PRO A 133 -5.29 -12.04 -11.12
CA PRO A 133 -5.76 -10.98 -12.02
C PRO A 133 -7.29 -10.94 -12.08
N MET A 134 -7.83 -9.77 -12.38
CA MET A 134 -9.21 -9.54 -12.80
C MET A 134 -9.19 -8.95 -14.21
N LEU A 135 -9.96 -9.54 -15.11
CA LEU A 135 -9.98 -9.16 -16.52
C LEU A 135 -11.38 -8.62 -16.90
N ASN A 136 -11.39 -7.80 -17.94
CA ASN A 136 -12.66 -7.44 -18.59
C ASN A 136 -13.06 -8.49 -19.64
N ASP A 137 -14.26 -8.32 -20.25
CA ASP A 137 -14.83 -9.23 -21.24
C ASP A 137 -13.94 -9.41 -22.50
N ALA A 138 -13.06 -8.45 -22.77
CA ALA A 138 -12.08 -8.52 -23.85
C ALA A 138 -10.75 -9.17 -23.43
N GLY A 139 -10.66 -9.73 -22.22
CA GLY A 139 -9.45 -10.36 -21.67
C GLY A 139 -8.34 -9.36 -21.30
N LYS A 140 -8.67 -8.08 -21.08
CA LYS A 140 -7.71 -7.05 -20.67
C LYS A 140 -7.71 -6.91 -19.15
N LEU A 141 -6.52 -6.67 -18.61
CA LEU A 141 -6.31 -6.51 -17.17
C LEU A 141 -7.07 -5.30 -16.63
N ILE A 142 -7.95 -5.53 -15.66
CA ILE A 142 -8.60 -4.50 -14.82
C ILE A 142 -7.75 -4.21 -13.60
N GLY A 143 -7.19 -5.24 -12.99
CA GLY A 143 -6.32 -5.16 -11.83
C GLY A 143 -5.78 -6.53 -11.44
N ASP A 144 -4.73 -6.51 -10.64
CA ASP A 144 -4.17 -7.68 -9.98
C ASP A 144 -4.35 -7.54 -8.46
N PHE A 145 -4.74 -8.62 -7.82
CA PHE A 145 -5.15 -8.60 -6.43
C PHE A 145 -4.51 -9.70 -5.62
N THR A 146 -4.26 -9.39 -4.35
CA THR A 146 -4.09 -10.39 -3.30
C THR A 146 -5.42 -10.55 -2.59
N ILE A 147 -5.93 -11.77 -2.50
CA ILE A 147 -7.22 -12.06 -1.86
C ILE A 147 -7.00 -13.06 -0.73
N ALA A 148 -7.45 -12.71 0.49
CA ALA A 148 -7.52 -13.60 1.64
C ALA A 148 -8.95 -14.05 1.87
N LYS A 149 -9.18 -15.34 2.10
CA LYS A 149 -10.44 -15.83 2.69
C LYS A 149 -10.31 -15.78 4.21
N ALA A 150 -10.90 -14.74 4.81
CA ALA A 150 -10.86 -14.50 6.25
C ALA A 150 -11.85 -15.39 7.04
N GLY A 151 -12.91 -15.81 6.39
CA GLY A 151 -13.97 -16.67 6.96
C GLY A 151 -14.98 -17.08 5.91
N GLU A 152 -16.04 -17.74 6.36
CA GLU A 152 -17.15 -18.09 5.48
C GLU A 152 -17.84 -16.82 4.98
N GLY A 153 -17.93 -16.68 3.65
CA GLY A 153 -18.51 -15.48 3.02
C GLY A 153 -17.78 -14.15 3.34
N ARG A 154 -16.51 -14.19 3.77
CA ARG A 154 -15.72 -12.99 4.07
C ARG A 154 -14.33 -13.05 3.47
N PHE A 155 -14.04 -12.06 2.62
CA PHE A 155 -12.77 -11.92 1.91
C PHE A 155 -12.18 -10.54 2.10
N VAL A 156 -10.87 -10.47 2.29
CA VAL A 156 -10.10 -9.22 2.31
C VAL A 156 -9.23 -9.16 1.06
N ILE A 157 -9.26 -8.03 0.37
CA ILE A 157 -8.65 -7.88 -0.94
C ILE A 157 -7.72 -6.67 -0.93
N TRP A 158 -6.52 -6.84 -1.47
CA TRP A 158 -5.56 -5.77 -1.70
C TRP A 158 -5.28 -5.59 -3.18
N GLY A 159 -5.25 -4.35 -3.65
CA GLY A 159 -4.95 -3.98 -5.03
C GLY A 159 -4.26 -2.62 -5.11
N SER A 160 -4.04 -2.09 -6.30
CA SER A 160 -3.42 -0.78 -6.50
C SER A 160 -4.31 0.37 -6.02
N LEU A 161 -3.80 1.25 -5.15
CA LEU A 161 -4.53 2.42 -4.67
C LEU A 161 -4.92 3.38 -5.80
N GLY A 162 -3.99 3.65 -6.73
CA GLY A 162 -4.24 4.55 -7.86
C GLY A 162 -5.38 4.09 -8.77
N ALA A 163 -5.67 2.79 -8.79
CA ALA A 163 -6.78 2.21 -9.53
C ALA A 163 -8.04 1.95 -8.68
N SER A 164 -8.07 2.36 -7.41
CA SER A 164 -9.13 1.97 -6.47
C SER A 164 -10.54 2.38 -6.91
N VAL A 165 -10.70 3.57 -7.50
CA VAL A 165 -11.99 4.05 -8.03
C VAL A 165 -12.40 3.23 -9.26
N TYR A 166 -11.44 2.88 -10.10
CA TYR A 166 -11.64 2.04 -11.28
C TYR A 166 -12.05 0.61 -10.89
N HIS A 167 -11.40 0.02 -9.89
CA HIS A 167 -11.78 -1.27 -9.34
C HIS A 167 -13.20 -1.26 -8.76
N MET A 168 -13.52 -0.24 -7.93
CA MET A 168 -14.86 -0.11 -7.34
C MET A 168 -15.95 -0.01 -8.39
N ARG A 169 -15.72 0.78 -9.46
CA ARG A 169 -16.69 0.86 -10.56
C ARG A 169 -16.95 -0.50 -11.20
N TRP A 170 -15.91 -1.30 -11.40
CA TRP A 170 -16.05 -2.64 -11.96
C TRP A 170 -16.77 -3.58 -10.99
N PHE A 171 -16.43 -3.53 -9.71
CA PHE A 171 -17.13 -4.30 -8.69
C PHE A 171 -18.62 -3.95 -8.65
N GLU A 172 -18.97 -2.67 -8.57
CA GLU A 172 -20.35 -2.18 -8.52
C GLU A 172 -21.18 -2.58 -9.76
N GLN A 173 -20.57 -2.58 -10.94
CA GLN A 173 -21.22 -3.00 -12.19
C GLN A 173 -21.57 -4.50 -12.22
N HIS A 174 -20.88 -5.31 -11.43
CA HIS A 174 -21.04 -6.76 -11.40
C HIS A 174 -21.64 -7.28 -10.09
N LEU A 175 -22.05 -6.39 -9.18
CA LEU A 175 -22.75 -6.79 -7.97
C LEU A 175 -24.10 -7.43 -8.33
N PRO A 176 -24.46 -8.58 -7.71
CA PRO A 176 -25.78 -9.13 -7.85
C PRO A 176 -26.83 -8.23 -7.18
N ASP A 177 -28.00 -8.10 -7.82
CA ASP A 177 -29.10 -7.23 -7.36
C ASP A 177 -29.82 -7.77 -6.11
N ASP A 178 -29.58 -9.03 -5.74
CA ASP A 178 -30.25 -9.71 -4.63
C ASP A 178 -29.65 -9.38 -3.24
N GLY A 179 -28.59 -8.57 -3.18
CA GLY A 179 -27.90 -8.17 -1.95
C GLY A 179 -27.09 -9.29 -1.29
N SER A 180 -26.86 -10.40 -1.99
CA SER A 180 -26.06 -11.55 -1.51
C SER A 180 -24.57 -11.24 -1.39
N VAL A 181 -24.10 -10.12 -1.97
CA VAL A 181 -22.72 -9.65 -1.92
C VAL A 181 -22.66 -8.18 -1.52
N LYS A 182 -21.77 -7.84 -0.64
CA LYS A 182 -21.43 -6.46 -0.26
C LYS A 182 -19.95 -6.23 -0.44
N VAL A 183 -19.58 -5.07 -0.98
CA VAL A 183 -18.19 -4.61 -1.10
C VAL A 183 -18.03 -3.35 -0.30
N HIS A 184 -17.07 -3.34 0.60
CA HIS A 184 -16.65 -2.17 1.36
C HIS A 184 -15.22 -1.81 0.98
N ARG A 185 -14.96 -0.53 0.67
CA ARG A 185 -13.61 -0.02 0.42
C ARG A 185 -13.10 0.71 1.65
N PHE A 186 -12.05 0.17 2.25
CA PHE A 186 -11.28 0.89 3.27
C PHE A 186 -10.40 1.94 2.59
N HIS A 187 -10.52 3.18 2.93
CA HIS A 187 -9.56 4.21 2.51
C HIS A 187 -8.31 4.12 3.36
N MET A 188 -8.13 5.10 4.27
CA MET A 188 -7.06 5.12 5.26
C MET A 188 -7.50 4.57 6.64
N ASP A 189 -8.68 3.94 6.72
CA ASP A 189 -9.17 3.28 7.93
C ASP A 189 -8.35 2.03 8.29
N LEU A 190 -7.66 1.45 7.30
CA LEU A 190 -6.68 0.38 7.47
C LEU A 190 -5.33 0.81 6.94
N VAL A 191 -4.31 0.68 7.77
CA VAL A 191 -2.90 0.86 7.39
C VAL A 191 -2.28 -0.49 7.06
N GLY A 192 -1.45 -0.54 6.03
CA GLY A 192 -0.64 -1.70 5.69
C GLY A 192 0.81 -1.46 6.10
N LEU A 193 1.39 -2.45 6.78
CA LEU A 193 2.82 -2.50 7.08
C LEU A 193 3.42 -3.77 6.49
N SER A 194 4.52 -3.63 5.80
CA SER A 194 5.36 -4.76 5.39
C SER A 194 6.50 -4.92 6.36
N ILE A 195 6.65 -6.09 6.94
CA ILE A 195 7.76 -6.45 7.81
C ILE A 195 8.64 -7.47 7.11
N CYS A 196 9.90 -7.14 6.87
CA CYS A 196 10.80 -7.91 6.05
C CYS A 196 12.17 -8.11 6.74
N GLY A 197 12.85 -9.19 6.38
CA GLY A 197 14.19 -9.49 6.86
C GLY A 197 14.26 -10.77 7.69
N PRO A 198 15.47 -11.31 7.96
CA PRO A 198 15.65 -12.58 8.65
C PRO A 198 15.08 -12.62 10.06
N ARG A 199 14.94 -11.47 10.72
CA ARG A 199 14.38 -11.34 12.08
C ARG A 199 12.91 -10.87 12.10
N ALA A 200 12.22 -10.82 10.94
CA ALA A 200 10.85 -10.35 10.88
C ALA A 200 9.89 -11.14 11.78
N ARG A 201 10.07 -12.47 11.86
CA ARG A 201 9.26 -13.34 12.74
C ARG A 201 9.51 -13.10 14.22
N ASP A 202 10.74 -12.77 14.62
CA ASP A 202 11.06 -12.47 16.02
C ASP A 202 10.29 -11.23 16.49
N VAL A 203 10.25 -10.19 15.64
CA VAL A 203 9.50 -8.96 15.95
C VAL A 203 8.00 -9.25 15.97
N LEU A 204 7.48 -9.96 14.96
CA LEU A 204 6.06 -10.28 14.91
C LEU A 204 5.62 -11.12 16.11
N ALA A 205 6.41 -12.13 16.51
CA ALA A 205 6.12 -12.98 17.66
C ALA A 205 6.12 -12.22 19.00
N ALA A 206 6.79 -11.08 19.08
CA ALA A 206 6.76 -10.22 20.27
C ALA A 206 5.51 -9.31 20.33
N LEU A 207 4.77 -9.20 19.23
CA LEU A 207 3.62 -8.30 19.11
C LEU A 207 2.28 -9.05 19.16
N VAL A 208 2.23 -10.31 18.75
CA VAL A 208 1.00 -11.09 18.65
C VAL A 208 1.08 -12.36 19.48
N GLU A 209 -0.06 -12.81 20.03
CA GLU A 209 -0.13 -14.03 20.84
C GLU A 209 -0.19 -15.32 20.01
N ILE A 210 -0.47 -15.22 18.70
CA ILE A 210 -0.53 -16.40 17.82
C ILE A 210 0.87 -16.92 17.46
N ASP A 211 0.99 -18.22 17.21
CA ASP A 211 2.24 -18.82 16.74
C ASP A 211 2.53 -18.46 15.29
N VAL A 212 3.51 -17.60 15.10
CA VAL A 212 4.00 -17.13 13.78
C VAL A 212 5.25 -17.90 13.32
N SER A 213 5.58 -19.03 13.93
CA SER A 213 6.68 -19.89 13.49
C SER A 213 6.49 -20.40 12.06
N ALA A 214 7.58 -20.78 11.38
CA ALA A 214 7.53 -21.23 10.00
C ALA A 214 6.66 -22.47 9.77
N GLY A 215 6.45 -23.30 10.80
CA GLY A 215 5.56 -24.46 10.73
C GLY A 215 4.08 -24.10 10.76
N ASN A 216 3.71 -23.08 11.52
CA ASN A 216 2.32 -22.70 11.81
C ASN A 216 1.86 -21.46 11.07
N PHE A 217 2.77 -20.63 10.57
CA PHE A 217 2.46 -19.47 9.70
C PHE A 217 3.34 -19.54 8.43
N ARG A 218 2.79 -20.17 7.40
CA ARG A 218 3.50 -20.53 6.18
C ARG A 218 3.32 -19.45 5.11
N PHE A 219 4.07 -19.58 4.03
CA PHE A 219 3.89 -18.75 2.83
C PHE A 219 2.43 -18.80 2.35
N MET A 220 1.85 -17.62 2.08
CA MET A 220 0.45 -17.43 1.71
C MET A 220 -0.56 -17.82 2.80
N ASP A 221 -0.18 -17.92 4.06
CA ASP A 221 -1.12 -17.99 5.16
C ASP A 221 -1.66 -16.61 5.52
N TYR A 222 -2.91 -16.57 5.94
CA TYR A 222 -3.60 -15.40 6.49
C TYR A 222 -4.08 -15.72 7.91
N ARG A 223 -3.87 -14.79 8.83
CA ARG A 223 -4.34 -14.86 10.22
C ARG A 223 -4.80 -13.49 10.67
N GLU A 224 -5.77 -13.48 11.56
CA GLU A 224 -6.17 -12.31 12.34
C GLU A 224 -5.74 -12.54 13.79
N ALA A 225 -5.19 -11.51 14.42
CA ALA A 225 -4.77 -11.52 15.81
C ALA A 225 -4.80 -10.11 16.38
N ASP A 226 -5.01 -10.02 17.68
CA ASP A 226 -4.85 -8.77 18.42
C ASP A 226 -3.34 -8.48 18.64
N VAL A 227 -3.00 -7.17 18.76
CA VAL A 227 -1.64 -6.65 18.96
C VAL A 227 -1.58 -5.84 20.24
#